data_6bdbe2a5ce9b6d3dfca918caa26d066a
#
_entry.id   6bdbe2a5ce9b6d3dfca918caa26d066a
#
_cell.length_a   1.000
_cell.length_b   1.000
_cell.length_c   1.000
_cell.angle_alpha   90.00
_cell.angle_beta   90.00
_cell.angle_gamma   90.00
#
_symmetry.space_group_name_H-M   'P 1'
#
loop_
_entity.id
_entity.type
_entity.pdbx_description
1 polymer ?
#
loop_
_entity_poly.entity_id
_entity_poly.type
_entity_poly.pdbx_seq_one_letter_code
_entity_poly.pdbx_strand_id
1 'polypeptide(L)'
;MAPPSVWRGAWHSVRRAGAWRAYASGHGLEPMPLPCVDQHELRERQLRAERQQGVPPQNESTQPALGMGPEPAYQKVVSGYKTFRYPHRYALDYGGALPGFQIAYETWGTLNAARDNAILLHTGLSASSHAASTPRNTSKGWWEDFIGPGKALDTDKFFVVCTNVLGSCYGSTGPSSAHPLDADGAPYATRFPVLSIFDMVRAQFRLLDHLGIDTLYASVGSSMGGMQSIAAAHLFRERVGRVISISGCARSAPSGIALRYAQRSVLMADENWNRGFYYGPNQVQPHKGMKLARQIATITYRSGPEWEQRFGRRRHTQGRDDAATQQAPALCPDFLVETYLDHQGEQFC
;
A
#
# COMPACT_ATOMS: atom_id res chain seq x y z
N MET A 1 38.85 -4.19 -21.90
CA MET A 1 38.66 -2.72 -21.93
C MET A 1 37.69 -2.36 -20.80
N ALA A 2 38.18 -1.69 -19.76
CA ALA A 2 37.38 -1.27 -18.61
C ALA A 2 36.66 0.06 -18.92
N PRO A 3 35.42 0.31 -18.47
CA PRO A 3 34.76 1.58 -18.67
C PRO A 3 35.30 2.68 -17.75
N PRO A 4 35.24 3.95 -18.15
CA PRO A 4 35.87 5.04 -17.42
C PRO A 4 35.13 5.41 -16.13
N SER A 5 35.91 5.72 -15.12
CA SER A 5 35.56 6.08 -13.75
C SER A 5 35.07 7.54 -13.62
N VAL A 6 33.78 7.84 -13.94
CA VAL A 6 33.27 9.22 -13.87
C VAL A 6 32.14 9.43 -12.83
N TRP A 7 31.70 8.42 -12.08
CA TRP A 7 30.53 8.56 -11.19
C TRP A 7 30.79 8.38 -9.70
N ARG A 8 31.94 8.80 -9.17
CA ARG A 8 32.22 8.73 -7.71
C ARG A 8 32.05 10.06 -6.95
N GLY A 9 31.42 11.08 -7.52
CA GLY A 9 31.41 12.43 -6.94
C GLY A 9 30.09 13.02 -6.45
N ALA A 10 28.95 12.34 -6.59
CA ALA A 10 27.63 13.00 -6.43
C ALA A 10 26.83 12.67 -5.15
N TRP A 11 27.30 11.86 -4.22
CA TRP A 11 26.48 11.39 -3.09
C TRP A 11 26.79 12.03 -1.72
N HIS A 12 27.56 13.10 -1.66
CA HIS A 12 27.89 13.79 -0.40
C HIS A 12 27.22 15.14 -0.19
N SER A 13 26.24 15.55 -1.01
CA SER A 13 25.68 16.92 -0.93
C SER A 13 24.28 17.07 -0.32
N VAL A 14 23.64 16.04 0.22
CA VAL A 14 22.25 16.13 0.76
C VAL A 14 22.21 16.64 2.21
N ARG A 15 23.32 16.94 2.86
CA ARG A 15 23.33 17.51 4.23
C ARG A 15 23.24 19.06 4.31
N ARG A 16 22.73 19.76 3.29
CA ARG A 16 22.80 21.23 3.25
C ARG A 16 21.50 22.02 3.00
N ALA A 17 20.34 21.53 3.39
CA ALA A 17 19.15 22.42 3.38
C ALA A 17 19.32 23.62 4.32
N GLY A 18 20.03 23.47 5.45
CA GLY A 18 20.39 24.57 6.33
C GLY A 18 21.46 25.53 5.76
N ALA A 19 22.34 25.06 4.89
CA ALA A 19 23.42 25.87 4.31
C ALA A 19 22.92 26.83 3.22
N TRP A 20 21.86 26.49 2.50
CA TRP A 20 21.26 27.38 1.50
C TRP A 20 20.57 28.59 2.12
N ARG A 21 19.87 28.41 3.24
CA ARG A 21 19.27 29.55 3.98
C ARG A 21 20.35 30.49 4.54
N ALA A 22 21.44 29.95 5.06
CA ALA A 22 22.57 30.74 5.55
C ALA A 22 23.29 31.49 4.41
N TYR A 23 23.40 30.88 3.23
CA TYR A 23 24.02 31.52 2.05
C TYR A 23 23.14 32.63 1.50
N ALA A 24 21.81 32.42 1.39
CA ALA A 24 20.87 33.44 0.90
C ALA A 24 20.74 34.65 1.83
N SER A 25 20.74 34.42 3.16
CA SER A 25 20.70 35.51 4.15
C SER A 25 21.98 36.37 4.16
N GLY A 26 23.14 35.79 3.78
CA GLY A 26 24.40 36.52 3.67
C GLY A 26 24.46 37.50 2.46
N HIS A 27 23.60 37.34 1.48
CA HIS A 27 23.57 38.12 0.27
C HIS A 27 22.35 39.05 0.11
N GLY A 28 21.50 39.14 1.16
CA GLY A 28 20.31 40.00 1.14
C GLY A 28 19.22 39.57 0.15
N LEU A 29 19.29 38.34 -0.37
CA LEU A 29 18.29 37.77 -1.25
C LEU A 29 17.35 36.89 -0.43
N GLU A 30 16.09 37.28 -0.32
CA GLU A 30 15.06 36.40 0.24
C GLU A 30 14.81 35.24 -0.73
N PRO A 31 14.79 33.96 -0.24
CA PRO A 31 14.46 32.85 -1.10
C PRO A 31 13.02 33.01 -1.63
N MET A 32 12.83 32.73 -2.90
CA MET A 32 11.51 32.74 -3.51
C MET A 32 10.62 31.72 -2.80
N PRO A 33 9.39 32.09 -2.39
CA PRO A 33 8.51 31.19 -1.67
C PRO A 33 8.14 29.96 -2.54
N LEU A 34 8.21 28.81 -1.95
CA LEU A 34 7.78 27.51 -2.50
C LEU A 34 6.59 27.00 -1.67
N PRO A 35 5.37 27.51 -1.87
CA PRO A 35 4.25 27.26 -0.96
C PRO A 35 4.00 25.77 -0.68
N CYS A 36 4.18 24.90 -1.68
CA CYS A 36 4.04 23.46 -1.52
C CYS A 36 5.13 22.83 -0.62
N VAL A 37 6.36 23.36 -0.65
CA VAL A 37 7.46 22.90 0.21
C VAL A 37 7.36 23.55 1.58
N ASP A 38 7.06 24.85 1.63
CA ASP A 38 6.98 25.63 2.86
C ASP A 38 5.84 25.12 3.77
N GLN A 39 4.66 24.81 3.22
CA GLN A 39 3.56 24.21 3.96
C GLN A 39 3.93 22.82 4.51
N HIS A 40 4.61 22.01 3.71
CA HIS A 40 5.05 20.69 4.13
C HIS A 40 6.09 20.80 5.25
N GLU A 41 7.09 21.67 5.13
CA GLU A 41 8.08 21.90 6.19
C GLU A 41 7.45 22.46 7.47
N LEU A 42 6.44 23.32 7.37
CA LEU A 42 5.72 23.85 8.52
C LEU A 42 4.98 22.74 9.27
N ARG A 43 4.27 21.87 8.55
CA ARG A 43 3.57 20.73 9.13
C ARG A 43 4.54 19.76 9.80
N GLU A 44 5.68 19.46 9.18
CA GLU A 44 6.72 18.63 9.77
C GLU A 44 7.29 19.23 11.06
N ARG A 45 7.53 20.54 11.10
CA ARG A 45 8.00 21.24 12.30
C ARG A 45 6.96 21.19 13.40
N GLN A 46 5.68 21.36 13.08
CA GLN A 46 4.59 21.24 14.05
C GLN A 46 4.53 19.83 14.63
N LEU A 47 4.54 18.80 13.79
CA LEU A 47 4.53 17.40 14.24
C LEU A 47 5.75 17.04 15.11
N ARG A 48 6.94 17.59 14.78
CA ARG A 48 8.14 17.40 15.61
C ARG A 48 8.03 18.12 16.97
N ALA A 49 7.49 19.33 16.98
CA ALA A 49 7.29 20.10 18.21
C ALA A 49 6.25 19.44 19.13
N GLU A 50 5.14 18.96 18.59
CA GLU A 50 4.10 18.23 19.33
C GLU A 50 4.66 16.95 19.97
N ARG A 51 5.49 16.21 19.25
CA ARG A 51 6.17 15.01 19.80
C ARG A 51 7.16 15.33 20.91
N GLN A 52 7.92 16.43 20.79
CA GLN A 52 8.87 16.85 21.83
C GLN A 52 8.18 17.35 23.09
N GLN A 53 6.96 17.88 22.99
CA GLN A 53 6.15 18.35 24.10
C GLN A 53 5.28 17.26 24.73
N GLY A 54 5.36 16.01 24.24
CA GLY A 54 4.55 14.90 24.75
C GLY A 54 3.05 15.06 24.48
N VAL A 55 2.69 15.96 23.54
CA VAL A 55 1.30 16.15 23.12
C VAL A 55 0.96 15.04 22.14
N PRO A 56 -0.04 14.20 22.43
CA PRO A 56 -0.48 13.20 21.48
C PRO A 56 -1.05 13.88 20.23
N PRO A 57 -0.87 13.31 19.02
CA PRO A 57 -1.37 13.90 17.79
C PRO A 57 -2.89 14.13 17.87
N GLN A 58 -3.36 15.34 17.56
CA GLN A 58 -4.74 15.80 17.74
C GLN A 58 -5.77 15.17 16.79
N ASN A 59 -5.52 14.00 16.24
CA ASN A 59 -6.50 13.19 15.51
C ASN A 59 -6.78 11.88 16.26
N GLU A 60 -7.21 12.01 17.49
CA GLU A 60 -7.45 10.83 18.32
C GLU A 60 -8.91 10.59 18.63
N SER A 61 -9.35 9.46 18.11
CA SER A 61 -10.09 8.53 18.95
C SER A 61 -9.04 7.73 19.74
N THR A 62 -9.10 7.81 21.06
CA THR A 62 -8.33 7.08 22.07
C THR A 62 -7.85 5.71 21.61
N GLN A 63 -6.52 5.54 21.39
CA GLN A 63 -5.93 4.27 21.01
C GLN A 63 -5.20 3.62 22.19
N PRO A 64 -5.41 2.33 22.47
CA PRO A 64 -4.49 1.55 23.26
C PRO A 64 -3.21 1.27 22.44
N ALA A 65 -2.07 1.34 23.10
CA ALA A 65 -0.70 1.33 22.57
C ALA A 65 -0.22 0.02 21.93
N LEU A 66 -1.01 -0.63 21.08
CA LEU A 66 -0.65 -1.91 20.43
C LEU A 66 -1.10 -2.04 18.96
N GLY A 67 -1.46 -0.93 18.31
CA GLY A 67 -1.93 -0.96 16.93
C GLY A 67 -1.07 -0.10 16.03
N MET A 68 0.12 -0.54 15.66
CA MET A 68 0.94 0.17 14.68
C MET A 68 0.54 -0.23 13.26
N GLY A 69 -0.62 0.24 12.83
CA GLY A 69 -1.00 0.30 11.43
C GLY A 69 -0.88 1.74 10.92
N PRO A 70 -0.57 1.93 9.63
CA PRO A 70 -0.29 3.25 9.07
C PRO A 70 -1.50 4.19 8.94
N GLU A 71 -2.74 3.75 9.21
CA GLU A 71 -3.94 4.55 8.96
C GLU A 71 -5.04 4.38 10.02
N PRO A 72 -5.81 5.45 10.35
CA PRO A 72 -6.98 5.31 11.21
C PRO A 72 -8.04 4.33 10.68
N ALA A 73 -8.16 4.19 9.36
CA ALA A 73 -9.02 3.21 8.72
C ALA A 73 -8.48 1.77 8.83
N TYR A 74 -7.19 1.59 9.12
CA TYR A 74 -6.53 0.29 9.26
C TYR A 74 -7.23 -0.58 10.31
N GLN A 75 -7.54 -0.06 11.47
CA GLN A 75 -8.23 -0.82 12.53
C GLN A 75 -9.61 -1.32 12.12
N LYS A 76 -10.30 -0.60 11.22
CA LYS A 76 -11.60 -1.02 10.69
C LYS A 76 -11.49 -2.21 9.75
N VAL A 77 -10.39 -2.33 9.02
CA VAL A 77 -10.19 -3.43 8.04
C VAL A 77 -9.40 -4.61 8.59
N VAL A 78 -8.74 -4.46 9.75
CA VAL A 78 -8.01 -5.55 10.42
C VAL A 78 -8.81 -6.19 11.56
N SER A 79 -10.10 -5.96 11.63
CA SER A 79 -11.00 -6.56 12.62
C SER A 79 -11.95 -7.56 11.97
N GLY A 80 -12.39 -8.55 12.73
CA GLY A 80 -13.44 -9.47 12.30
C GLY A 80 -13.02 -10.63 11.39
N TYR A 81 -11.81 -10.63 10.87
CA TYR A 81 -11.29 -11.70 10.04
C TYR A 81 -11.02 -13.00 10.85
N LYS A 82 -10.91 -14.12 10.14
CA LYS A 82 -10.42 -15.38 10.64
C LYS A 82 -8.94 -15.53 10.32
N THR A 83 -8.23 -16.37 11.09
CA THR A 83 -6.80 -16.63 10.87
C THR A 83 -6.57 -18.12 10.64
N PHE A 84 -5.90 -18.45 9.54
CA PHE A 84 -5.32 -19.74 9.26
C PHE A 84 -3.83 -19.72 9.60
N ARG A 85 -3.32 -20.69 10.32
CA ARG A 85 -1.90 -20.86 10.65
C ARG A 85 -1.34 -22.09 9.98
N TYR A 86 -0.23 -21.88 9.23
CA TYR A 86 0.55 -22.97 8.64
C TYR A 86 1.88 -23.09 9.41
N PRO A 87 2.05 -24.14 10.22
CA PRO A 87 3.17 -24.24 11.18
C PRO A 87 4.45 -24.82 10.58
N HIS A 88 4.46 -25.15 9.29
CA HIS A 88 5.57 -25.83 8.66
C HIS A 88 6.43 -24.88 7.84
N ARG A 89 7.70 -25.24 7.64
CA ARG A 89 8.62 -24.52 6.77
C ARG A 89 8.02 -24.33 5.37
N TYR A 90 8.01 -23.10 4.88
CA TYR A 90 7.44 -22.71 3.60
C TYR A 90 8.54 -22.15 2.70
N ALA A 91 8.99 -22.95 1.73
CA ALA A 91 10.02 -22.57 0.76
C ALA A 91 9.47 -21.59 -0.28
N LEU A 92 10.29 -20.66 -0.72
CA LEU A 92 9.93 -19.55 -1.62
C LEU A 92 10.69 -19.63 -2.94
N ASP A 93 10.07 -19.11 -4.01
CA ASP A 93 10.60 -19.19 -5.39
C ASP A 93 11.96 -18.50 -5.55
N TYR A 94 12.14 -17.33 -4.92
CA TYR A 94 13.38 -16.57 -5.00
C TYR A 94 14.43 -17.00 -3.97
N GLY A 95 14.20 -18.14 -3.35
CA GLY A 95 15.06 -18.68 -2.29
C GLY A 95 14.64 -18.19 -0.89
N GLY A 96 15.23 -18.83 0.11
CA GLY A 96 14.83 -18.65 1.49
C GLY A 96 13.56 -19.43 1.86
N ALA A 97 13.05 -19.20 3.05
CA ALA A 97 11.84 -19.82 3.55
C ALA A 97 11.28 -19.03 4.74
N LEU A 98 9.98 -19.14 4.93
CA LEU A 98 9.33 -18.80 6.21
C LEU A 98 9.28 -20.05 7.09
N PRO A 99 9.54 -19.97 8.39
CA PRO A 99 9.43 -21.12 9.32
C PRO A 99 7.98 -21.59 9.48
N GLY A 100 7.05 -20.70 9.25
CA GLY A 100 5.61 -20.87 9.19
C GLY A 100 4.99 -19.55 8.79
N PHE A 101 3.70 -19.53 8.55
CA PHE A 101 2.98 -18.29 8.23
C PHE A 101 1.53 -18.35 8.72
N GLN A 102 0.89 -17.21 8.76
CA GLN A 102 -0.57 -17.11 8.92
C GLN A 102 -1.19 -16.31 7.76
N ILE A 103 -2.42 -16.65 7.43
CA ILE A 103 -3.27 -15.93 6.47
C ILE A 103 -4.52 -15.46 7.20
N ALA A 104 -4.76 -14.17 7.19
CA ALA A 104 -6.03 -13.59 7.57
C ALA A 104 -7.01 -13.67 6.39
N TYR A 105 -8.26 -14.07 6.66
CA TYR A 105 -9.26 -14.26 5.62
C TYR A 105 -10.67 -14.02 6.14
N GLU A 106 -11.57 -13.70 5.23
CA GLU A 106 -13.00 -13.55 5.49
C GLU A 106 -13.80 -14.39 4.49
N THR A 107 -15.07 -14.71 4.86
CA THR A 107 -15.93 -15.56 4.05
C THR A 107 -17.36 -15.07 4.05
N TRP A 108 -18.05 -15.24 2.92
CA TRP A 108 -19.48 -14.95 2.72
C TRP A 108 -20.16 -16.11 2.04
N GLY A 109 -21.45 -16.29 2.31
CA GLY A 109 -22.24 -17.42 1.82
C GLY A 109 -21.93 -18.73 2.54
N THR A 110 -22.42 -19.83 1.96
CA THR A 110 -22.31 -21.17 2.57
C THR A 110 -21.67 -22.14 1.59
N LEU A 111 -20.66 -22.89 2.06
CA LEU A 111 -20.07 -23.99 1.31
C LEU A 111 -21.08 -25.12 1.23
N ASN A 112 -21.41 -25.56 0.00
CA ASN A 112 -22.36 -26.64 -0.22
C ASN A 112 -21.78 -28.00 0.16
N ALA A 113 -22.63 -29.04 0.22
CA ALA A 113 -22.20 -30.41 0.59
C ALA A 113 -21.19 -31.00 -0.40
N ALA A 114 -21.29 -30.67 -1.69
CA ALA A 114 -20.36 -31.09 -2.72
C ALA A 114 -19.02 -30.34 -2.68
N ARG A 115 -18.95 -29.18 -1.95
CA ARG A 115 -17.78 -28.30 -1.82
C ARG A 115 -17.22 -27.79 -3.15
N ASP A 116 -18.09 -27.60 -4.16
CA ASP A 116 -17.75 -27.20 -5.52
C ASP A 116 -18.20 -25.77 -5.88
N ASN A 117 -18.83 -25.06 -4.92
CA ASN A 117 -19.32 -23.68 -5.08
C ASN A 117 -18.39 -22.61 -4.50
N ALA A 118 -17.14 -22.95 -4.20
CA ALA A 118 -16.21 -22.01 -3.60
C ALA A 118 -15.61 -21.07 -4.64
N ILE A 119 -15.57 -19.77 -4.32
CA ILE A 119 -14.87 -18.72 -5.08
C ILE A 119 -13.72 -18.18 -4.23
N LEU A 120 -12.49 -18.25 -4.73
CA LEU A 120 -11.35 -17.57 -4.12
C LEU A 120 -11.22 -16.16 -4.71
N LEU A 121 -11.41 -15.15 -3.87
CA LEU A 121 -11.25 -13.74 -4.20
C LEU A 121 -9.86 -13.27 -3.78
N HIS A 122 -9.06 -12.88 -4.75
CA HIS A 122 -7.71 -12.38 -4.54
C HIS A 122 -7.69 -10.86 -4.44
N THR A 123 -6.99 -10.33 -3.45
CA THR A 123 -6.86 -8.91 -3.22
C THR A 123 -5.81 -8.25 -4.12
N GLY A 124 -6.02 -6.98 -4.44
CA GLY A 124 -5.01 -6.11 -5.02
C GLY A 124 -3.89 -5.76 -4.03
N LEU A 125 -2.99 -4.86 -4.42
CA LEU A 125 -1.82 -4.50 -3.60
C LEU A 125 -2.21 -3.86 -2.26
N SER A 126 -3.24 -3.02 -2.24
CA SER A 126 -3.63 -2.20 -1.07
C SER A 126 -4.94 -2.67 -0.43
N ALA A 127 -5.50 -3.79 -0.86
CA ALA A 127 -6.78 -4.28 -0.35
C ALA A 127 -6.58 -5.33 0.76
N SER A 128 -7.46 -5.29 1.75
CA SER A 128 -7.53 -6.29 2.83
C SER A 128 -8.47 -7.45 2.47
N SER A 129 -8.54 -8.50 3.32
CA SER A 129 -9.56 -9.54 3.21
C SER A 129 -10.99 -9.02 3.40
N HIS A 130 -11.15 -7.82 3.92
CA HIS A 130 -12.46 -7.20 4.18
C HIS A 130 -13.08 -6.66 2.88
N ALA A 131 -13.52 -7.58 2.02
CA ALA A 131 -14.09 -7.24 0.72
C ALA A 131 -15.56 -6.78 0.80
N ALA A 132 -16.31 -7.25 1.78
CA ALA A 132 -17.65 -6.79 2.11
C ALA A 132 -17.87 -6.84 3.63
N SER A 133 -18.88 -6.14 4.12
CA SER A 133 -19.27 -6.16 5.52
C SER A 133 -19.65 -7.57 5.99
N THR A 134 -19.41 -7.84 7.27
CA THR A 134 -19.78 -9.08 7.95
C THR A 134 -20.39 -8.77 9.31
N PRO A 135 -21.08 -9.71 9.97
CA PRO A 135 -21.56 -9.50 11.33
C PRO A 135 -20.45 -9.20 12.35
N ARG A 136 -19.19 -9.59 12.06
CA ARG A 136 -18.02 -9.31 12.90
C ARG A 136 -17.36 -7.98 12.62
N ASN A 137 -17.54 -7.46 11.41
CA ASN A 137 -17.07 -6.15 10.97
C ASN A 137 -18.10 -5.54 10.03
N THR A 138 -18.88 -4.58 10.52
CA THR A 138 -19.97 -3.93 9.79
C THR A 138 -19.51 -2.77 8.91
N SER A 139 -18.21 -2.45 8.90
CA SER A 139 -17.66 -1.44 8.00
C SER A 139 -17.83 -1.89 6.55
N LYS A 140 -18.00 -0.94 5.62
CA LYS A 140 -18.05 -1.27 4.19
C LYS A 140 -16.72 -1.84 3.73
N GLY A 141 -16.78 -2.98 3.03
CA GLY A 141 -15.64 -3.54 2.32
C GLY A 141 -15.38 -2.85 0.98
N TRP A 142 -14.18 -3.09 0.40
CA TRP A 142 -13.78 -2.48 -0.88
C TRP A 142 -14.55 -3.02 -2.11
N TRP A 143 -15.27 -4.16 -1.97
CA TRP A 143 -16.16 -4.74 -2.98
C TRP A 143 -17.59 -4.97 -2.44
N GLU A 144 -18.03 -4.13 -1.53
CA GLU A 144 -19.35 -4.21 -0.91
C GLU A 144 -20.49 -4.37 -1.92
N ASP A 145 -20.41 -3.67 -3.05
CA ASP A 145 -21.45 -3.68 -4.07
C ASP A 145 -21.48 -4.93 -4.93
N PHE A 146 -20.43 -5.76 -4.86
CA PHE A 146 -20.28 -6.95 -5.69
C PHE A 146 -20.54 -8.27 -4.92
N ILE A 147 -20.52 -8.26 -3.60
CA ILE A 147 -20.66 -9.45 -2.75
C ILE A 147 -21.97 -9.37 -1.98
N GLY A 148 -22.80 -10.39 -2.11
CA GLY A 148 -24.10 -10.48 -1.40
C GLY A 148 -25.15 -11.24 -2.18
N PRO A 149 -26.34 -11.46 -1.59
CA PRO A 149 -27.46 -12.09 -2.27
C PRO A 149 -27.83 -11.39 -3.58
N GLY A 150 -27.91 -12.14 -4.67
CA GLY A 150 -28.26 -11.62 -5.99
C GLY A 150 -27.23 -10.71 -6.65
N LYS A 151 -26.07 -10.46 -6.02
CA LYS A 151 -24.98 -9.65 -6.59
C LYS A 151 -24.07 -10.48 -7.51
N ALA A 152 -23.05 -9.85 -8.09
CA ALA A 152 -22.10 -10.52 -9.00
C ALA A 152 -21.42 -11.75 -8.36
N LEU A 153 -21.01 -11.65 -7.10
CA LEU A 153 -20.62 -12.77 -6.25
C LEU A 153 -21.80 -13.10 -5.33
N ASP A 154 -22.75 -13.85 -5.90
CA ASP A 154 -24.03 -14.19 -5.27
C ASP A 154 -23.84 -15.16 -4.11
N THR A 155 -23.98 -14.65 -2.88
CA THR A 155 -23.75 -15.45 -1.66
C THR A 155 -24.86 -16.45 -1.34
N ASP A 156 -25.99 -16.43 -2.05
CA ASP A 156 -27.01 -17.48 -1.99
C ASP A 156 -26.56 -18.75 -2.74
N LYS A 157 -25.63 -18.61 -3.69
CA LYS A 157 -25.13 -19.70 -4.54
C LYS A 157 -23.70 -20.07 -4.23
N PHE A 158 -22.87 -19.10 -3.90
CA PHE A 158 -21.42 -19.26 -3.79
C PHE A 158 -20.92 -19.04 -2.37
N PHE A 159 -19.88 -19.78 -2.03
CA PHE A 159 -19.07 -19.55 -0.85
C PHE A 159 -17.83 -18.77 -1.26
N VAL A 160 -17.79 -17.47 -0.93
CA VAL A 160 -16.69 -16.57 -1.27
C VAL A 160 -15.67 -16.57 -0.15
N VAL A 161 -14.40 -16.79 -0.47
CA VAL A 161 -13.25 -16.70 0.45
C VAL A 161 -12.36 -15.59 -0.05
N CYS A 162 -12.16 -14.54 0.73
CA CYS A 162 -11.20 -13.49 0.46
C CYS A 162 -10.04 -13.52 1.44
N THR A 163 -8.81 -13.46 0.94
CA THR A 163 -7.60 -13.57 1.77
C THR A 163 -6.79 -12.28 1.74
N ASN A 164 -6.20 -11.91 2.87
CA ASN A 164 -5.02 -11.04 2.86
C ASN A 164 -3.84 -11.83 2.30
N VAL A 165 -3.15 -11.27 1.33
CA VAL A 165 -1.99 -11.95 0.74
C VAL A 165 -0.86 -12.11 1.76
N LEU A 166 -0.10 -13.19 1.62
CA LEU A 166 1.17 -13.33 2.33
C LEU A 166 2.07 -12.14 1.96
N GLY A 167 2.67 -11.51 2.95
CA GLY A 167 3.47 -10.29 2.76
C GLY A 167 2.70 -8.97 2.96
N SER A 168 1.38 -9.02 3.19
CA SER A 168 0.57 -7.82 3.47
C SER A 168 0.65 -7.39 4.95
N CYS A 169 0.10 -6.21 5.23
CA CYS A 169 0.05 -5.64 6.58
C CYS A 169 -1.29 -5.89 7.31
N TYR A 170 -2.27 -6.56 6.70
CA TYR A 170 -3.64 -6.68 7.23
C TYR A 170 -3.90 -8.03 7.93
N GLY A 171 -2.96 -8.49 8.75
CA GLY A 171 -3.14 -9.67 9.60
C GLY A 171 -2.54 -10.98 9.05
N SER A 172 -2.13 -11.03 7.79
CA SER A 172 -1.28 -12.12 7.27
C SER A 172 0.19 -11.86 7.62
N THR A 173 1.01 -12.91 7.64
CA THR A 173 2.45 -12.78 7.88
C THR A 173 3.08 -11.88 6.81
N GLY A 174 3.78 -10.85 7.24
CA GLY A 174 4.42 -9.86 6.38
C GLY A 174 5.60 -9.17 7.07
N PRO A 175 6.18 -8.13 6.46
CA PRO A 175 7.31 -7.39 7.01
C PRO A 175 7.09 -6.79 8.40
N SER A 176 5.84 -6.45 8.76
CA SER A 176 5.48 -5.95 10.09
C SER A 176 5.29 -7.04 11.15
N SER A 177 5.27 -8.32 10.75
CA SER A 177 5.15 -9.43 11.70
C SER A 177 6.43 -9.61 12.51
N ALA A 178 6.29 -10.07 13.76
CA ALA A 178 7.43 -10.41 14.60
C ALA A 178 8.32 -11.47 13.92
N HIS A 179 9.63 -11.24 13.93
CA HIS A 179 10.59 -12.20 13.38
C HIS A 179 10.78 -13.35 14.38
N PRO A 180 10.54 -14.61 13.99
CA PRO A 180 10.47 -15.74 14.94
C PRO A 180 11.80 -16.07 15.62
N LEU A 181 12.93 -15.61 15.07
CA LEU A 181 14.27 -15.81 15.64
C LEU A 181 14.76 -14.56 16.42
N ASP A 182 13.91 -13.56 16.57
CA ASP A 182 14.25 -12.34 17.30
C ASP A 182 13.68 -12.44 18.72
N ALA A 183 14.54 -12.49 19.71
CA ALA A 183 14.14 -12.67 21.11
C ALA A 183 13.25 -11.51 21.62
N ASP A 184 13.45 -10.31 21.07
CA ASP A 184 12.71 -9.10 21.45
C ASP A 184 11.42 -8.91 20.64
N GLY A 185 11.11 -9.87 19.74
CA GLY A 185 9.92 -9.80 18.89
C GLY A 185 9.97 -8.70 17.85
N ALA A 186 11.16 -8.20 17.49
CA ALA A 186 11.32 -7.18 16.47
C ALA A 186 10.73 -7.64 15.12
N PRO A 187 10.16 -6.73 14.31
CA PRO A 187 9.54 -7.08 13.04
C PRO A 187 10.58 -7.60 12.04
N TYR A 188 10.09 -8.38 11.08
CA TYR A 188 10.94 -8.78 9.94
C TYR A 188 11.57 -7.57 9.23
N ALA A 189 10.79 -6.52 8.99
CA ALA A 189 11.18 -5.38 8.17
C ALA A 189 11.79 -5.85 6.83
N THR A 190 12.95 -5.35 6.41
CA THR A 190 13.63 -5.78 5.18
C THR A 190 14.29 -7.16 5.26
N ARG A 191 14.25 -7.83 6.41
CA ARG A 191 14.62 -9.26 6.56
C ARG A 191 13.52 -10.19 6.04
N PHE A 192 12.32 -9.66 5.77
CA PHE A 192 11.25 -10.47 5.19
C PHE A 192 11.65 -10.92 3.78
N PRO A 193 11.50 -12.23 3.47
CA PRO A 193 11.95 -12.74 2.19
C PRO A 193 11.12 -12.20 1.02
N VAL A 194 11.73 -12.09 -0.16
CA VAL A 194 11.04 -11.68 -1.38
C VAL A 194 10.05 -12.76 -1.81
N LEU A 195 8.80 -12.37 -2.03
CA LEU A 195 7.73 -13.26 -2.46
C LEU A 195 7.45 -13.13 -3.96
N SER A 196 7.15 -14.24 -4.60
CA SER A 196 6.53 -14.28 -5.92
C SER A 196 5.00 -14.30 -5.81
N ILE A 197 4.30 -14.00 -6.90
CA ILE A 197 2.84 -14.22 -7.00
C ILE A 197 2.51 -15.70 -6.77
N PHE A 198 3.38 -16.62 -7.20
CA PHE A 198 3.20 -18.05 -7.00
C PHE A 198 3.29 -18.45 -5.52
N ASP A 199 4.19 -17.83 -4.76
CA ASP A 199 4.25 -18.03 -3.30
C ASP A 199 2.94 -17.62 -2.63
N MET A 200 2.42 -16.44 -2.99
CA MET A 200 1.14 -15.95 -2.44
C MET A 200 0.00 -16.95 -2.72
N VAL A 201 -0.10 -17.43 -3.96
CA VAL A 201 -1.14 -18.36 -4.38
C VAL A 201 -0.98 -19.73 -3.69
N ARG A 202 0.23 -20.28 -3.62
CA ARG A 202 0.46 -21.55 -2.90
C ARG A 202 0.07 -21.45 -1.43
N ALA A 203 0.32 -20.32 -0.77
CA ALA A 203 -0.10 -20.08 0.61
C ALA A 203 -1.64 -20.07 0.75
N GLN A 204 -2.33 -19.44 -0.19
CA GLN A 204 -3.81 -19.43 -0.23
C GLN A 204 -4.39 -20.84 -0.43
N PHE A 205 -3.76 -21.66 -1.27
CA PHE A 205 -4.22 -23.04 -1.47
C PHE A 205 -4.00 -23.91 -0.23
N ARG A 206 -3.01 -23.62 0.64
CA ARG A 206 -2.93 -24.26 1.97
C ARG A 206 -4.13 -23.92 2.86
N LEU A 207 -4.65 -22.68 2.75
CA LEU A 207 -5.89 -22.31 3.43
C LEU A 207 -7.09 -23.10 2.84
N LEU A 208 -7.18 -23.22 1.51
CA LEU A 208 -8.25 -24.01 0.87
C LEU A 208 -8.22 -25.48 1.32
N ASP A 209 -7.03 -26.09 1.40
CA ASP A 209 -6.84 -27.45 1.93
C ASP A 209 -7.36 -27.54 3.38
N HIS A 210 -7.05 -26.57 4.23
CA HIS A 210 -7.55 -26.50 5.60
C HIS A 210 -9.08 -26.36 5.68
N LEU A 211 -9.69 -25.63 4.73
CA LEU A 211 -11.15 -25.48 4.65
C LEU A 211 -11.83 -26.71 4.01
N GLY A 212 -11.05 -27.68 3.53
CA GLY A 212 -11.53 -28.86 2.81
C GLY A 212 -12.14 -28.51 1.45
N ILE A 213 -11.59 -27.51 0.76
CA ILE A 213 -12.01 -27.07 -0.56
C ILE A 213 -11.02 -27.64 -1.58
N ASP A 214 -11.39 -28.74 -2.24
CA ASP A 214 -10.52 -29.39 -3.23
C ASP A 214 -10.55 -28.67 -4.58
N THR A 215 -11.71 -28.15 -4.97
CA THR A 215 -11.91 -27.44 -6.24
C THR A 215 -12.59 -26.10 -6.03
N LEU A 216 -12.17 -25.10 -6.84
CA LEU A 216 -12.79 -23.79 -6.90
C LEU A 216 -13.76 -23.72 -8.06
N TYR A 217 -14.97 -23.24 -7.82
CA TYR A 217 -15.88 -22.80 -8.88
C TYR A 217 -15.21 -21.72 -9.73
N ALA A 218 -14.59 -20.74 -9.08
CA ALA A 218 -13.85 -19.68 -9.75
C ALA A 218 -12.72 -19.11 -8.89
N SER A 219 -11.67 -18.63 -9.55
CA SER A 219 -10.60 -17.79 -9.02
C SER A 219 -10.79 -16.39 -9.60
N VAL A 220 -11.01 -15.40 -8.73
CA VAL A 220 -11.42 -14.02 -9.11
C VAL A 220 -10.47 -13.02 -8.51
N GLY A 221 -10.04 -12.01 -9.26
CA GLY A 221 -9.20 -10.96 -8.71
C GLY A 221 -9.01 -9.77 -9.63
N SER A 222 -8.64 -8.62 -9.02
CA SER A 222 -8.35 -7.39 -9.72
C SER A 222 -6.91 -6.94 -9.48
N SER A 223 -6.26 -6.35 -10.49
CA SER A 223 -4.88 -5.85 -10.42
C SER A 223 -3.90 -6.97 -10.03
N MET A 224 -3.16 -6.87 -8.94
CA MET A 224 -2.34 -7.95 -8.42
C MET A 224 -3.17 -9.21 -8.09
N GLY A 225 -4.43 -9.04 -7.68
CA GLY A 225 -5.37 -10.14 -7.51
C GLY A 225 -5.69 -10.86 -8.84
N GLY A 226 -5.78 -10.11 -9.94
CA GLY A 226 -5.91 -10.69 -11.28
C GLY A 226 -4.69 -11.48 -11.71
N MET A 227 -3.47 -11.05 -11.33
CA MET A 227 -2.24 -11.84 -11.52
C MET A 227 -2.29 -13.14 -10.72
N GLN A 228 -2.74 -13.08 -9.46
CA GLN A 228 -2.92 -14.25 -8.60
C GLN A 228 -3.97 -15.21 -9.17
N SER A 229 -5.06 -14.69 -9.72
CA SER A 229 -6.11 -15.47 -10.35
C SER A 229 -5.58 -16.32 -11.54
N ILE A 230 -4.77 -15.70 -12.40
CA ILE A 230 -4.09 -16.39 -13.51
C ILE A 230 -3.09 -17.41 -12.97
N ALA A 231 -2.30 -17.05 -11.98
CA ALA A 231 -1.31 -17.92 -11.35
C ALA A 231 -1.96 -19.15 -10.68
N ALA A 232 -3.13 -18.98 -10.06
CA ALA A 232 -3.89 -20.08 -9.47
C ALA A 232 -4.27 -21.15 -10.50
N ALA A 233 -4.79 -20.72 -11.65
CA ALA A 233 -5.12 -21.65 -12.73
C ALA A 233 -3.88 -22.32 -13.35
N HIS A 234 -2.75 -21.62 -13.40
CA HIS A 234 -1.50 -22.19 -13.88
C HIS A 234 -0.93 -23.24 -12.92
N LEU A 235 -0.88 -22.96 -11.63
CA LEU A 235 -0.29 -23.82 -10.62
C LEU A 235 -1.20 -25.01 -10.22
N PHE A 236 -2.53 -24.80 -10.25
CA PHE A 236 -3.52 -25.72 -9.74
C PHE A 236 -4.64 -25.97 -10.75
N ARG A 237 -4.24 -26.29 -11.98
CA ARG A 237 -5.12 -26.43 -13.12
C ARG A 237 -6.36 -27.30 -12.84
N GLU A 238 -6.16 -28.42 -12.15
CA GLU A 238 -7.25 -29.38 -11.87
C GLU A 238 -8.17 -28.93 -10.73
N ARG A 239 -7.77 -27.87 -10.03
CA ARG A 239 -8.50 -27.31 -8.88
C ARG A 239 -9.22 -26.00 -9.18
N VAL A 240 -9.04 -25.41 -10.36
CA VAL A 240 -9.63 -24.10 -10.71
C VAL A 240 -10.53 -24.24 -11.91
N GLY A 241 -11.85 -24.18 -11.69
CA GLY A 241 -12.85 -24.33 -12.73
C GLY A 241 -12.93 -23.12 -13.69
N ARG A 242 -12.82 -21.90 -13.16
CA ARG A 242 -12.94 -20.65 -13.94
C ARG A 242 -11.97 -19.60 -13.43
N VAL A 243 -11.55 -18.68 -14.31
CA VAL A 243 -10.67 -17.56 -13.97
C VAL A 243 -11.33 -16.26 -14.41
N ILE A 244 -11.38 -15.31 -13.48
CA ILE A 244 -11.78 -13.94 -13.76
C ILE A 244 -10.64 -13.02 -13.31
N SER A 245 -9.90 -12.49 -14.29
CA SER A 245 -8.79 -11.58 -14.08
C SER A 245 -9.14 -10.19 -14.60
N ILE A 246 -9.33 -9.25 -13.69
CA ILE A 246 -9.70 -7.86 -14.00
C ILE A 246 -8.44 -7.00 -13.91
N SER A 247 -8.05 -6.36 -15.00
CA SER A 247 -6.85 -5.51 -15.06
C SER A 247 -5.57 -6.19 -14.53
N GLY A 248 -5.49 -7.51 -14.65
CA GLY A 248 -4.31 -8.32 -14.33
C GLY A 248 -3.47 -8.57 -15.58
N CYS A 249 -2.27 -9.07 -15.39
CA CYS A 249 -1.38 -9.49 -16.47
C CYS A 249 -0.58 -10.73 -16.05
N ALA A 250 -0.31 -11.62 -17.00
CA ALA A 250 0.58 -12.77 -16.78
C ALA A 250 2.07 -12.35 -16.79
N ARG A 251 2.39 -11.24 -17.46
CA ARG A 251 3.75 -10.70 -17.56
C ARG A 251 3.72 -9.18 -17.49
N SER A 252 4.50 -8.59 -16.57
CA SER A 252 4.64 -7.14 -16.48
C SER A 252 5.45 -6.59 -17.66
N ALA A 253 4.95 -5.50 -18.26
CA ALA A 253 5.70 -4.75 -19.28
C ALA A 253 6.90 -4.04 -18.64
N PRO A 254 8.00 -3.80 -19.38
CA PRO A 254 9.17 -3.08 -18.87
C PRO A 254 8.86 -1.70 -18.29
N SER A 255 7.92 -0.94 -18.89
CA SER A 255 7.46 0.35 -18.36
C SER A 255 6.81 0.22 -16.99
N GLY A 256 5.99 -0.81 -16.77
CA GLY A 256 5.39 -1.08 -15.47
C GLY A 256 6.43 -1.51 -14.42
N ILE A 257 7.48 -2.20 -14.83
CA ILE A 257 8.62 -2.54 -13.94
C ILE A 257 9.38 -1.26 -13.56
N ALA A 258 9.66 -0.38 -14.52
CA ALA A 258 10.35 0.88 -14.29
C ALA A 258 9.56 1.80 -13.34
N LEU A 259 8.25 1.92 -13.53
CA LEU A 259 7.38 2.69 -12.63
C LEU A 259 7.40 2.16 -11.20
N ARG A 260 7.28 0.86 -11.01
CA ARG A 260 7.36 0.26 -9.66
C ARG A 260 8.74 0.41 -9.04
N TYR A 261 9.80 0.39 -9.84
CA TYR A 261 11.15 0.71 -9.38
C TYR A 261 11.23 2.15 -8.90
N ALA A 262 10.74 3.13 -9.68
CA ALA A 262 10.72 4.54 -9.29
C ALA A 262 9.95 4.78 -7.98
N GLN A 263 8.77 4.18 -7.83
CA GLN A 263 7.98 4.25 -6.60
C GLN A 263 8.74 3.74 -5.37
N ARG A 264 9.39 2.57 -5.49
CA ARG A 264 10.21 2.03 -4.39
C ARG A 264 11.42 2.90 -4.10
N SER A 265 12.05 3.45 -5.14
CA SER A 265 13.23 4.31 -5.00
C SER A 265 12.91 5.59 -4.23
N VAL A 266 11.78 6.22 -4.55
CA VAL A 266 11.31 7.41 -3.83
C VAL A 266 11.00 7.10 -2.37
N LEU A 267 10.31 5.98 -2.09
CA LEU A 267 10.05 5.54 -0.73
C LEU A 267 11.36 5.30 0.04
N MET A 268 12.32 4.59 -0.57
CA MET A 268 13.61 4.27 0.06
C MET A 268 14.55 5.48 0.19
N ALA A 269 14.27 6.58 -0.54
CA ALA A 269 15.01 7.83 -0.41
C ALA A 269 14.53 8.72 0.74
N ASP A 270 13.40 8.38 1.36
CA ASP A 270 12.91 9.08 2.56
C ASP A 270 13.92 8.94 3.71
N GLU A 271 14.19 10.05 4.39
CA GLU A 271 15.14 10.07 5.53
C GLU A 271 14.74 9.11 6.67
N ASN A 272 13.42 8.85 6.80
CA ASN A 272 12.86 7.96 7.83
C ASN A 272 12.71 6.51 7.36
N TRP A 273 13.11 6.18 6.15
CA TRP A 273 13.03 4.80 5.64
C TRP A 273 13.79 3.81 6.52
N ASN A 274 14.94 4.22 7.08
CA ASN A 274 15.76 3.44 8.00
C ASN A 274 15.91 1.95 7.59
N ARG A 275 16.12 1.68 6.31
CA ARG A 275 16.19 0.32 5.74
C ARG A 275 14.98 -0.56 6.09
N GLY A 276 13.79 0.02 6.21
CA GLY A 276 12.56 -0.67 6.58
C GLY A 276 12.36 -0.90 8.09
N PHE A 277 13.29 -0.49 8.94
CA PHE A 277 13.18 -0.60 10.40
C PHE A 277 12.61 0.70 11.00
N TYR A 278 11.38 1.04 10.63
CA TYR A 278 10.66 2.22 11.12
C TYR A 278 9.45 1.86 12.01
N TYR A 279 9.35 0.58 12.41
CA TYR A 279 8.33 0.09 13.33
C TYR A 279 8.85 0.20 14.76
N GLY A 280 8.40 1.16 15.52
CA GLY A 280 8.79 1.30 16.92
C GLY A 280 8.24 2.57 17.54
N PRO A 281 8.09 2.63 18.85
CA PRO A 281 7.42 3.74 19.55
C PRO A 281 8.11 5.09 19.36
N ASN A 282 9.42 5.09 19.04
CA ASN A 282 10.21 6.31 18.83
C ASN A 282 10.67 6.47 17.37
N GLN A 283 10.13 5.68 16.43
CA GLN A 283 10.48 5.73 15.02
C GLN A 283 9.48 6.60 14.25
N VAL A 284 10.00 7.35 13.30
CA VAL A 284 9.17 8.13 12.36
C VAL A 284 9.00 7.32 11.10
N GLN A 285 7.78 7.17 10.65
CA GLN A 285 7.48 6.47 9.41
C GLN A 285 7.89 7.31 8.18
N PRO A 286 8.20 6.69 7.03
CA PRO A 286 8.62 7.37 5.81
C PRO A 286 7.40 7.97 5.07
N HIS A 287 6.69 8.90 5.70
CA HIS A 287 5.46 9.50 5.17
C HIS A 287 5.67 10.25 3.85
N LYS A 288 6.77 11.00 3.73
CA LYS A 288 7.09 11.76 2.50
C LYS A 288 7.29 10.82 1.32
N GLY A 289 8.13 9.81 1.52
CA GLY A 289 8.41 8.81 0.50
C GLY A 289 7.16 8.01 0.12
N MET A 290 6.31 7.66 1.09
CA MET A 290 5.05 6.97 0.85
C MET A 290 4.07 7.85 0.06
N LYS A 291 3.88 9.11 0.46
CA LYS A 291 3.07 10.11 -0.26
C LYS A 291 3.52 10.23 -1.71
N LEU A 292 4.80 10.48 -1.95
CA LEU A 292 5.34 10.63 -3.31
C LEU A 292 5.22 9.34 -4.14
N ALA A 293 5.50 8.18 -3.57
CA ALA A 293 5.31 6.90 -4.25
C ALA A 293 3.84 6.70 -4.67
N ARG A 294 2.90 7.12 -3.83
CA ARG A 294 1.46 7.06 -4.13
C ARG A 294 1.04 8.06 -5.21
N GLN A 295 1.58 9.27 -5.20
CA GLN A 295 1.35 10.25 -6.26
C GLN A 295 1.81 9.71 -7.63
N ILE A 296 3.01 9.13 -7.70
CA ILE A 296 3.52 8.49 -8.92
C ILE A 296 2.57 7.37 -9.38
N ALA A 297 2.08 6.53 -8.47
CA ALA A 297 1.10 5.50 -8.79
C ALA A 297 -0.18 6.11 -9.36
N THR A 298 -0.72 7.15 -8.73
CA THR A 298 -1.96 7.81 -9.13
C THR A 298 -1.89 8.40 -10.54
N ILE A 299 -0.74 8.96 -10.95
CA ILE A 299 -0.52 9.46 -12.30
C ILE A 299 -0.75 8.37 -13.35
N THR A 300 -0.42 7.12 -13.03
CA THR A 300 -0.53 5.99 -13.98
C THR A 300 -1.93 5.39 -14.10
N TYR A 301 -2.89 5.81 -13.26
CA TYR A 301 -4.24 5.22 -13.24
C TYR A 301 -5.16 5.73 -14.36
N ARG A 302 -4.80 6.83 -15.00
CA ARG A 302 -5.63 7.48 -16.03
C ARG A 302 -4.86 7.69 -17.32
N SER A 303 -5.60 7.71 -18.41
CA SER A 303 -5.08 8.07 -19.72
C SER A 303 -4.85 9.60 -19.83
N GLY A 304 -4.01 10.02 -20.77
CA GLY A 304 -3.79 11.44 -21.06
C GLY A 304 -5.09 12.22 -21.35
N PRO A 305 -5.97 11.72 -22.24
CA PRO A 305 -7.29 12.34 -22.48
C PRO A 305 -8.16 12.47 -21.23
N GLU A 306 -8.15 11.50 -20.33
CA GLU A 306 -8.91 11.58 -19.08
C GLU A 306 -8.33 12.62 -18.12
N TRP A 307 -7.00 12.78 -18.04
CA TRP A 307 -6.34 13.84 -17.32
C TRP A 307 -6.74 15.22 -17.86
N GLU A 308 -6.73 15.38 -19.18
CA GLU A 308 -7.11 16.62 -19.83
C GLU A 308 -8.59 16.98 -19.58
N GLN A 309 -9.49 15.99 -19.72
CA GLN A 309 -10.92 16.21 -19.47
C GLN A 309 -11.19 16.59 -17.99
N ARG A 310 -10.51 15.95 -17.06
CA ARG A 310 -10.77 16.13 -15.63
C ARG A 310 -10.14 17.41 -15.08
N PHE A 311 -8.93 17.72 -15.44
CA PHE A 311 -8.17 18.82 -14.85
C PHE A 311 -7.82 19.90 -15.88
N GLY A 312 -7.42 19.54 -17.08
CA GLY A 312 -6.88 20.48 -18.07
C GLY A 312 -5.73 21.30 -17.47
N ARG A 313 -5.72 22.59 -17.78
CA ARG A 313 -4.77 23.58 -17.20
C ARG A 313 -5.47 24.47 -16.16
N ARG A 314 -6.49 23.96 -15.50
CA ARG A 314 -7.25 24.74 -14.52
C ARG A 314 -6.45 24.99 -13.25
N ARG A 315 -6.49 26.22 -12.77
CA ARG A 315 -5.87 26.65 -11.53
C ARG A 315 -6.90 26.84 -10.43
N HIS A 316 -6.46 26.80 -9.18
CA HIS A 316 -7.28 27.24 -8.06
C HIS A 316 -7.62 28.71 -8.20
N THR A 317 -8.90 29.05 -8.16
CA THR A 317 -9.42 30.43 -8.24
C THR A 317 -9.71 31.03 -6.87
N GLN A 318 -9.17 30.49 -5.78
CA GLN A 318 -9.45 30.98 -4.45
C GLN A 318 -8.91 32.42 -4.28
N GLY A 319 -9.84 33.38 -4.17
CA GLY A 319 -9.57 34.70 -3.58
C GLY A 319 -8.84 35.74 -4.45
N ARG A 320 -8.92 35.68 -5.80
CA ARG A 320 -8.29 36.66 -6.66
C ARG A 320 -9.18 37.81 -7.13
N ASP A 321 -10.31 38.03 -6.46
CA ASP A 321 -11.12 39.25 -6.76
C ASP A 321 -10.62 40.52 -6.03
N ASP A 322 -9.62 40.40 -5.17
CA ASP A 322 -9.00 41.58 -4.56
C ASP A 322 -7.73 41.97 -5.32
N ALA A 323 -7.87 42.92 -6.21
CA ALA A 323 -6.77 43.57 -6.95
C ALA A 323 -5.72 44.28 -6.04
N ALA A 324 -5.81 44.09 -4.73
CA ALA A 324 -4.95 44.78 -3.74
C ALA A 324 -3.85 43.85 -3.14
N THR A 325 -3.88 42.57 -3.31
CA THR A 325 -2.80 41.67 -2.86
C THR A 325 -2.06 41.11 -4.07
N GLN A 326 -1.10 41.87 -4.59
CA GLN A 326 -0.04 41.32 -5.42
C GLN A 326 0.73 40.30 -4.53
N GLN A 327 0.29 39.04 -4.58
CA GLN A 327 1.04 37.95 -3.95
C GLN A 327 2.42 37.89 -4.63
N ALA A 328 3.47 37.84 -3.83
CA ALA A 328 4.82 37.66 -4.34
C ALA A 328 4.86 36.47 -5.32
N PRO A 329 5.63 36.55 -6.41
CA PRO A 329 5.72 35.44 -7.35
C PRO A 329 6.18 34.19 -6.64
N ALA A 330 5.45 33.06 -6.86
CA ALA A 330 5.76 31.76 -6.31
C ALA A 330 6.18 30.81 -7.44
N LEU A 331 7.10 29.88 -7.15
CA LEU A 331 7.55 28.88 -8.12
C LEU A 331 6.51 27.80 -8.39
N CYS A 332 5.53 27.63 -7.51
CA CYS A 332 4.47 26.63 -7.66
C CYS A 332 3.24 27.27 -8.31
N PRO A 333 2.93 26.96 -9.57
CA PRO A 333 1.67 27.35 -10.18
C PRO A 333 0.56 26.46 -9.62
N ASP A 334 -0.35 26.97 -8.90
CA ASP A 334 -1.42 26.30 -8.18
C ASP A 334 -2.46 25.65 -9.14
N PHE A 335 -2.11 24.51 -9.75
CA PHE A 335 -3.01 23.75 -10.60
C PHE A 335 -3.87 22.80 -9.77
N LEU A 336 -5.14 22.60 -10.16
CA LEU A 336 -6.07 21.69 -9.52
C LEU A 336 -5.54 20.23 -9.47
N VAL A 337 -4.75 19.82 -10.45
CA VAL A 337 -4.15 18.51 -10.50
C VAL A 337 -3.11 18.31 -9.38
N GLU A 338 -2.40 19.33 -8.97
CA GLU A 338 -1.42 19.27 -7.88
C GLU A 338 -2.10 18.97 -6.55
N THR A 339 -3.16 19.71 -6.22
CA THR A 339 -3.99 19.47 -5.03
C THR A 339 -4.61 18.08 -5.02
N TYR A 340 -5.06 17.62 -6.19
CA TYR A 340 -5.60 16.27 -6.31
C TYR A 340 -4.53 15.21 -6.00
N LEU A 341 -3.31 15.34 -6.53
CA LEU A 341 -2.22 14.42 -6.27
C LEU A 341 -1.80 14.46 -4.80
N ASP A 342 -1.73 15.65 -4.19
CA ASP A 342 -1.44 15.80 -2.78
C ASP A 342 -2.45 15.10 -1.89
N HIS A 343 -3.74 15.31 -2.14
CA HIS A 343 -4.81 14.64 -1.43
C HIS A 343 -4.73 13.11 -1.57
N GLN A 344 -4.52 12.61 -2.79
CA GLN A 344 -4.40 11.17 -3.05
C GLN A 344 -3.15 10.56 -2.37
N GLY A 345 -2.07 11.32 -2.30
CA GLY A 345 -0.87 10.89 -1.59
C GLY A 345 -1.09 10.79 -0.08
N GLU A 346 -1.74 11.80 0.51
CA GLU A 346 -1.98 11.89 1.96
C GLU A 346 -2.96 10.85 2.49
N GLN A 347 -3.90 10.38 1.67
CA GLN A 347 -4.84 9.33 2.08
C GLN A 347 -4.17 7.99 2.43
N PHE A 348 -2.88 7.82 2.10
CA PHE A 348 -2.12 6.60 2.34
C PHE A 348 -0.98 6.76 3.38
N CYS A 349 -0.94 7.90 4.06
CA CYS A 349 0.14 8.22 5.00
C CYS A 349 -0.33 8.23 6.48
#